data_8e36ad017b95aecfe06b3d5618b6dbad
#
_entry.id   8e36ad017b95aecfe06b3d5618b6dbad
#
_cell.length_a   1.000
_cell.length_b   1.000
_cell.length_c   1.000
_cell.angle_alpha   90.00
_cell.angle_beta   90.00
_cell.angle_gamma   90.00
#
_symmetry.space_group_name_H-M   'P 1'
#
loop_
_entity.id
_entity.type
_entity.pdbx_description
1 polymer ?
#
loop_
_entity_poly.entity_id
_entity_poly.type
_entity_poly.pdbx_seq_one_letter_code
_entity_poly.pdbx_strand_id
1 'polypeptide(L)'
;ATILTQVEVDSADPAFKTPTKPIGPVYGKEEAERLAAEKGWSIAPDGDKFRRVVASPRPQRIFEIRPVRWLLEKGSVVICAGGGGIPTMYDGNQLRGVEAVIDKDLCSALLAEQLNADLLVIATDVDATYIDWGKPTQKSIAEAHPDELDKLGFAAGSMGPKVQAACEFARNTGNIAVIGSLANIEAIVQGKSGTRISTAE
;
A
#
# COMPACT_ATOMS: atom_id res chain seq x y z
N ALA A 1 -2.44 -6.54 20.77
CA ALA A 1 -3.31 -5.36 20.88
C ALA A 1 -3.78 -4.92 19.49
N THR A 2 -4.98 -4.33 19.41
CA THR A 2 -5.48 -3.69 18.17
C THR A 2 -5.59 -2.20 18.42
N ILE A 3 -5.04 -1.40 17.50
CA ILE A 3 -5.06 0.07 17.59
C ILE A 3 -5.78 0.63 16.36
N LEU A 4 -6.81 1.43 16.61
CA LEU A 4 -7.41 2.27 15.60
C LEU A 4 -6.37 3.31 15.16
N THR A 5 -6.11 3.40 13.85
CA THR A 5 -4.96 4.15 13.33
C THR A 5 -5.41 5.29 12.43
N GLN A 6 -5.05 6.51 12.79
CA GLN A 6 -5.22 7.71 11.97
C GLN A 6 -3.93 8.01 11.23
N VAL A 7 -4.07 8.36 9.96
CA VAL A 7 -2.92 8.63 9.08
C VAL A 7 -3.09 10.00 8.44
N GLU A 8 -2.10 10.85 8.64
CA GLU A 8 -2.06 12.17 8.04
C GLU A 8 -1.79 12.08 6.54
N VAL A 9 -2.55 12.84 5.78
CA VAL A 9 -2.35 13.06 4.34
C VAL A 9 -2.25 14.54 4.05
N ASP A 10 -1.55 14.90 2.96
CA ASP A 10 -1.42 16.28 2.51
C ASP A 10 -2.68 16.71 1.76
N SER A 11 -3.30 17.80 2.19
CA SER A 11 -4.45 18.39 1.50
C SER A 11 -4.15 18.87 0.07
N ALA A 12 -2.88 19.11 -0.25
CA ALA A 12 -2.40 19.51 -1.57
C ALA A 12 -2.07 18.30 -2.47
N ASP A 13 -2.19 17.06 -1.97
CA ASP A 13 -1.89 15.87 -2.76
C ASP A 13 -2.71 15.84 -4.06
N PRO A 14 -2.07 15.65 -5.23
CA PRO A 14 -2.74 15.64 -6.53
C PRO A 14 -3.82 14.57 -6.66
N ALA A 15 -3.78 13.52 -5.85
CA ALA A 15 -4.81 12.48 -5.81
C ALA A 15 -6.22 13.03 -5.50
N PHE A 16 -6.32 14.14 -4.77
CA PHE A 16 -7.61 14.79 -4.51
C PHE A 16 -8.22 15.44 -5.75
N LYS A 17 -7.38 15.85 -6.71
CA LYS A 17 -7.83 16.41 -8.00
C LYS A 17 -8.17 15.33 -9.02
N THR A 18 -7.52 14.17 -8.91
CA THR A 18 -7.66 13.06 -9.85
C THR A 18 -7.87 11.74 -9.09
N PRO A 19 -9.10 11.48 -8.60
CA PRO A 19 -9.41 10.23 -7.90
C PRO A 19 -9.21 9.01 -8.81
N THR A 20 -8.47 8.01 -8.32
CA THR A 20 -8.15 6.79 -9.10
C THR A 20 -8.37 5.49 -8.34
N LYS A 21 -8.54 5.54 -7.01
CA LYS A 21 -8.66 4.32 -6.19
C LYS A 21 -10.08 3.77 -6.27
N PRO A 22 -10.30 2.59 -6.90
CA PRO A 22 -11.61 1.98 -7.00
C PRO A 22 -12.09 1.47 -5.63
N ILE A 23 -13.35 1.75 -5.30
CA ILE A 23 -14.00 1.30 -4.06
C ILE A 23 -15.42 0.81 -4.35
N GLY A 24 -15.95 0.02 -3.41
CA GLY A 24 -17.32 -0.49 -3.48
C GLY A 24 -17.57 -1.51 -4.60
N PRO A 25 -18.82 -1.77 -4.92
CA PRO A 25 -19.19 -2.73 -5.97
C PRO A 25 -18.96 -2.18 -7.38
N VAL A 26 -19.01 -3.07 -8.35
CA VAL A 26 -19.01 -2.72 -9.78
C VAL A 26 -20.44 -2.51 -10.27
N TYR A 27 -20.64 -1.56 -11.19
CA TYR A 27 -21.92 -1.16 -11.74
C TYR A 27 -21.91 -1.24 -13.28
N GLY A 28 -23.06 -1.44 -13.87
CA GLY A 28 -23.26 -1.17 -15.30
C GLY A 28 -23.09 0.32 -15.60
N LYS A 29 -22.79 0.68 -16.85
CA LYS A 29 -22.50 2.07 -17.24
C LYS A 29 -23.62 3.05 -16.84
N GLU A 30 -24.85 2.76 -17.23
CA GLU A 30 -26.01 3.63 -16.96
C GLU A 30 -26.24 3.84 -15.46
N GLU A 31 -26.12 2.79 -14.66
CA GLU A 31 -26.28 2.87 -13.21
C GLU A 31 -25.15 3.66 -12.57
N ALA A 32 -23.89 3.46 -13.00
CA ALA A 32 -22.75 4.19 -12.51
C ALA A 32 -22.86 5.69 -12.80
N GLU A 33 -23.26 6.07 -14.03
CA GLU A 33 -23.48 7.47 -14.42
C GLU A 33 -24.63 8.12 -13.62
N ARG A 34 -25.73 7.40 -13.39
CA ARG A 34 -26.83 7.86 -12.54
C ARG A 34 -26.38 8.12 -11.12
N LEU A 35 -25.67 7.15 -10.49
CA LEU A 35 -25.16 7.28 -9.14
C LEU A 35 -24.10 8.39 -9.01
N ALA A 36 -23.26 8.57 -10.03
CA ALA A 36 -22.29 9.67 -10.09
C ALA A 36 -23.00 11.03 -10.07
N ALA A 37 -24.04 11.20 -10.87
CA ALA A 37 -24.83 12.43 -10.93
C ALA A 37 -25.59 12.70 -9.61
N GLU A 38 -26.23 11.67 -9.04
CA GLU A 38 -27.03 11.79 -7.82
C GLU A 38 -26.18 12.07 -6.56
N LYS A 39 -24.98 11.45 -6.49
CA LYS A 39 -24.14 11.44 -5.28
C LYS A 39 -22.86 12.27 -5.39
N GLY A 40 -22.59 12.86 -6.54
CA GLY A 40 -21.35 13.59 -6.81
C GLY A 40 -20.10 12.69 -6.85
N TRP A 41 -20.25 11.42 -7.24
CA TRP A 41 -19.13 10.48 -7.27
C TRP A 41 -18.27 10.64 -8.52
N SER A 42 -16.98 10.46 -8.37
CA SER A 42 -16.10 10.13 -9.49
C SER A 42 -16.22 8.64 -9.79
N ILE A 43 -16.26 8.28 -11.06
CA ILE A 43 -16.33 6.89 -11.54
C ILE A 43 -15.24 6.63 -12.57
N ALA A 44 -14.76 5.40 -12.65
CA ALA A 44 -13.79 4.96 -13.66
C ALA A 44 -14.15 3.56 -14.19
N PRO A 45 -13.71 3.21 -15.40
CA PRO A 45 -13.83 1.85 -15.92
C PRO A 45 -13.12 0.83 -15.04
N ASP A 46 -13.74 -0.34 -14.87
CA ASP A 46 -13.16 -1.50 -14.17
C ASP A 46 -13.55 -2.77 -14.98
N GLY A 47 -12.67 -3.18 -15.86
CA GLY A 47 -12.97 -4.17 -16.90
C GLY A 47 -14.03 -3.68 -17.87
N ASP A 48 -15.09 -4.45 -18.03
CA ASP A 48 -16.28 -4.12 -18.84
C ASP A 48 -17.35 -3.31 -18.10
N LYS A 49 -17.07 -2.96 -16.83
CA LYS A 49 -17.98 -2.25 -15.93
C LYS A 49 -17.35 -0.95 -15.42
N PHE A 50 -18.01 -0.32 -14.46
CA PHE A 50 -17.58 0.91 -13.82
C PHE A 50 -17.60 0.75 -12.31
N ARG A 51 -16.71 1.50 -11.65
CA ARG A 51 -16.64 1.55 -10.19
C ARG A 51 -16.47 2.99 -9.73
N ARG A 52 -16.98 3.29 -8.54
CA ARG A 52 -16.66 4.53 -7.85
C ARG A 52 -15.16 4.58 -7.60
N VAL A 53 -14.56 5.74 -7.83
CA VAL A 53 -13.16 6.01 -7.45
C VAL A 53 -13.09 7.16 -6.47
N VAL A 54 -12.11 7.07 -5.56
CA VAL A 54 -11.81 8.10 -4.56
C VAL A 54 -10.33 8.48 -4.64
N ALA A 55 -9.97 9.58 -3.99
CA ALA A 55 -8.59 9.99 -3.83
C ALA A 55 -7.79 8.89 -3.08
N SER A 56 -6.54 8.70 -3.48
CA SER A 56 -5.59 7.80 -2.79
C SER A 56 -4.29 8.57 -2.51
N PRO A 57 -4.32 9.52 -1.54
CA PRO A 57 -3.18 10.35 -1.21
C PRO A 57 -2.08 9.54 -0.52
N ARG A 58 -0.85 10.03 -0.59
CA ARG A 58 0.28 9.41 0.10
C ARG A 58 0.15 9.59 1.62
N PRO A 59 0.41 8.53 2.41
CA PRO A 59 0.49 8.64 3.86
C PRO A 59 1.73 9.45 4.25
N GLN A 60 1.57 10.38 5.21
CA GLN A 60 2.64 11.26 5.68
C GLN A 60 3.12 10.89 7.10
N ARG A 61 2.18 10.62 7.99
CA ARG A 61 2.45 10.32 9.39
C ARG A 61 1.36 9.45 10.00
N ILE A 62 1.76 8.51 10.84
CA ILE A 62 0.86 7.73 11.68
C ILE A 62 0.80 8.37 13.06
N PHE A 63 -0.40 8.79 13.47
CA PHE A 63 -0.56 9.50 14.75
C PHE A 63 -0.30 8.59 15.96
N GLU A 64 -0.70 7.33 15.88
CA GLU A 64 -0.59 6.35 16.97
C GLU A 64 0.77 5.64 17.01
N ILE A 65 1.79 6.11 16.30
CA ILE A 65 3.11 5.47 16.26
C ILE A 65 3.74 5.30 17.67
N ARG A 66 3.52 6.25 18.58
CA ARG A 66 4.07 6.18 19.94
C ARG A 66 3.45 5.05 20.76
N PRO A 67 2.12 4.92 20.91
CA PRO A 67 1.51 3.79 21.61
C PRO A 67 1.83 2.45 20.93
N VAL A 68 1.93 2.37 19.59
CA VAL A 68 2.38 1.16 18.90
C VAL A 68 3.78 0.76 19.39
N ARG A 69 4.73 1.69 19.39
CA ARG A 69 6.10 1.45 19.86
C ARG A 69 6.15 0.97 21.31
N TRP A 70 5.41 1.61 22.22
CA TRP A 70 5.35 1.20 23.62
C TRP A 70 4.84 -0.22 23.83
N LEU A 71 3.85 -0.63 23.04
CA LEU A 71 3.33 -2.00 23.10
C LEU A 71 4.36 -3.01 22.57
N LEU A 72 5.04 -2.69 21.46
CA LEU A 72 6.11 -3.54 20.91
C LEU A 72 7.27 -3.70 21.91
N GLU A 73 7.71 -2.62 22.56
CA GLU A 73 8.75 -2.65 23.62
C GLU A 73 8.37 -3.55 24.82
N LYS A 74 7.07 -3.75 25.04
CA LYS A 74 6.54 -4.69 26.05
C LYS A 74 6.29 -6.09 25.52
N GLY A 75 6.75 -6.42 24.31
CA GLY A 75 6.61 -7.73 23.71
C GLY A 75 5.20 -8.03 23.19
N SER A 76 4.34 -7.02 23.03
CA SER A 76 3.01 -7.21 22.48
C SER A 76 3.03 -7.30 20.95
N VAL A 77 2.24 -8.21 20.38
CA VAL A 77 1.89 -8.15 18.95
C VAL A 77 0.84 -7.07 18.75
N VAL A 78 1.08 -6.15 17.81
CA VAL A 78 0.21 -5.01 17.53
C VAL A 78 -0.39 -5.12 16.14
N ILE A 79 -1.73 -5.05 16.06
CA ILE A 79 -2.49 -4.93 14.81
C ILE A 79 -2.88 -3.45 14.67
N CYS A 80 -2.41 -2.81 13.62
CA CYS A 80 -2.69 -1.39 13.35
C CYS A 80 -2.71 -1.12 11.83
N ALA A 81 -3.06 0.11 11.44
CA ALA A 81 -3.21 0.57 10.07
C ALA A 81 -4.30 -0.13 9.22
N GLY A 82 -4.68 -1.38 9.50
CA GLY A 82 -5.75 -2.10 8.79
C GLY A 82 -5.59 -2.03 7.26
N GLY A 83 -6.59 -1.53 6.56
CA GLY A 83 -6.58 -1.36 5.10
C GLY A 83 -5.87 -0.10 4.59
N GLY A 84 -5.10 0.61 5.43
CA GLY A 84 -4.37 1.84 5.08
C GLY A 84 -4.54 2.97 6.12
N GLY A 85 -5.27 2.70 7.21
CA GLY A 85 -5.59 3.68 8.24
C GLY A 85 -6.75 4.61 7.88
N ILE A 86 -7.12 5.47 8.82
CA ILE A 86 -8.15 6.49 8.66
C ILE A 86 -7.47 7.75 8.14
N PRO A 87 -7.74 8.17 6.88
CA PRO A 87 -7.12 9.36 6.33
C PRO A 87 -7.64 10.62 7.02
N THR A 88 -6.71 11.43 7.50
CA THR A 88 -6.99 12.70 8.17
C THR A 88 -6.08 13.79 7.64
N MET A 89 -6.53 15.03 7.66
CA MET A 89 -5.71 16.20 7.34
C MET A 89 -5.99 17.35 8.30
N TYR A 90 -5.05 18.27 8.38
CA TYR A 90 -5.27 19.52 9.10
C TYR A 90 -6.01 20.54 8.23
N ASP A 91 -7.05 21.14 8.84
CA ASP A 91 -7.72 22.34 8.35
C ASP A 91 -7.44 23.45 9.39
N GLY A 92 -6.47 24.29 9.12
CA GLY A 92 -5.87 25.15 10.13
C GLY A 92 -5.27 24.33 11.28
N ASN A 93 -5.80 24.51 12.49
CA ASN A 93 -5.37 23.77 13.68
C ASN A 93 -6.28 22.58 14.04
N GLN A 94 -7.24 22.25 13.20
CA GLN A 94 -8.19 21.16 13.45
C GLN A 94 -7.86 19.95 12.58
N LEU A 95 -7.73 18.79 13.21
CA LEU A 95 -7.62 17.51 12.50
C LEU A 95 -9.01 17.05 12.07
N ARG A 96 -9.18 16.75 10.77
CA ARG A 96 -10.43 16.29 10.18
C ARG A 96 -10.24 15.02 9.38
N GLY A 97 -11.23 14.14 9.42
CA GLY A 97 -11.32 13.00 8.48
C GLY A 97 -11.61 13.50 7.08
N VAL A 98 -11.06 12.79 6.08
CA VAL A 98 -11.27 13.12 4.67
C VAL A 98 -11.77 11.92 3.89
N GLU A 99 -12.50 12.19 2.80
CA GLU A 99 -12.97 11.15 1.89
C GLU A 99 -11.84 10.71 0.96
N ALA A 100 -11.09 9.71 1.40
CA ALA A 100 -9.96 9.13 0.68
C ALA A 100 -9.74 7.68 1.12
N VAL A 101 -8.94 6.94 0.39
CA VAL A 101 -8.44 5.61 0.79
C VAL A 101 -6.95 5.56 0.58
N ILE A 102 -6.20 5.52 1.67
CA ILE A 102 -4.74 5.37 1.63
C ILE A 102 -4.41 3.95 1.15
N ASP A 103 -3.41 3.83 0.30
CA ASP A 103 -2.92 2.51 -0.12
C ASP A 103 -2.30 1.77 1.08
N LYS A 104 -2.74 0.53 1.31
CA LYS A 104 -2.30 -0.24 2.49
C LYS A 104 -0.82 -0.62 2.44
N ASP A 105 -0.28 -0.83 1.24
CA ASP A 105 1.12 -1.24 1.08
C ASP A 105 2.03 -0.04 1.40
N LEU A 106 1.69 1.17 0.93
CA LEU A 106 2.40 2.41 1.28
C LEU A 106 2.26 2.75 2.77
N CYS A 107 1.08 2.56 3.35
CA CYS A 107 0.88 2.78 4.79
C CYS A 107 1.69 1.79 5.64
N SER A 108 1.79 0.53 5.20
CA SER A 108 2.60 -0.49 5.87
C SER A 108 4.09 -0.19 5.79
N ALA A 109 4.58 0.32 4.65
CA ALA A 109 5.95 0.77 4.50
C ALA A 109 6.26 1.95 5.44
N LEU A 110 5.39 2.96 5.48
CA LEU A 110 5.53 4.10 6.39
C LEU A 110 5.53 3.64 7.87
N LEU A 111 4.64 2.70 8.23
CA LEU A 111 4.61 2.14 9.59
C LEU A 111 5.92 1.43 9.93
N ALA A 112 6.40 0.58 9.04
CA ALA A 112 7.65 -0.15 9.22
C ALA A 112 8.85 0.80 9.32
N GLU A 113 8.90 1.84 8.50
CA GLU A 113 9.91 2.90 8.54
C GLU A 113 9.88 3.65 9.88
N GLN A 114 8.71 4.13 10.30
CA GLN A 114 8.57 4.86 11.57
C GLN A 114 8.85 4.01 12.81
N LEU A 115 8.72 2.70 12.73
CA LEU A 115 9.10 1.74 13.76
C LEU A 115 10.56 1.30 13.67
N ASN A 116 11.25 1.63 12.59
CA ASN A 116 12.57 1.10 12.25
C ASN A 116 12.58 -0.45 12.25
N ALA A 117 11.62 -1.04 11.56
CA ALA A 117 11.46 -2.49 11.47
C ALA A 117 12.64 -3.13 10.73
N ASP A 118 13.10 -4.28 11.21
CA ASP A 118 14.22 -5.02 10.60
C ASP A 118 13.82 -5.65 9.26
N LEU A 119 12.53 -5.93 9.09
CA LEU A 119 11.97 -6.59 7.91
C LEU A 119 10.56 -6.09 7.62
N LEU A 120 10.29 -5.72 6.36
CA LEU A 120 8.95 -5.51 5.85
C LEU A 120 8.52 -6.69 4.98
N VAL A 121 7.43 -7.37 5.33
CA VAL A 121 6.85 -8.43 4.50
C VAL A 121 5.52 -7.97 3.91
N ILE A 122 5.44 -7.93 2.59
CA ILE A 122 4.21 -7.67 1.85
C ILE A 122 3.67 -9.01 1.32
N ALA A 123 2.70 -9.55 2.03
CA ALA A 123 2.09 -10.82 1.67
C ALA A 123 1.02 -10.63 0.58
N THR A 124 1.04 -11.49 -0.43
CA THR A 124 0.13 -11.46 -1.58
C THR A 124 -0.27 -12.89 -1.99
N ASP A 125 -0.95 -13.03 -3.12
CA ASP A 125 -1.44 -14.31 -3.69
C ASP A 125 -0.43 -15.00 -4.61
N VAL A 126 0.67 -14.31 -4.96
CA VAL A 126 1.75 -14.86 -5.77
C VAL A 126 3.02 -15.07 -4.95
N ASP A 127 3.84 -16.03 -5.32
CA ASP A 127 5.03 -16.45 -4.57
C ASP A 127 6.22 -15.49 -4.71
N ALA A 128 6.27 -14.69 -5.76
CA ALA A 128 7.32 -13.71 -6.03
C ALA A 128 6.83 -12.57 -6.91
N THR A 129 7.65 -11.55 -7.13
CA THR A 129 7.49 -10.57 -8.19
C THR A 129 8.03 -11.15 -9.50
N TYR A 130 7.35 -10.85 -10.62
CA TYR A 130 7.67 -11.43 -11.93
C TYR A 130 7.94 -10.36 -12.97
N ILE A 131 8.91 -10.63 -13.84
CA ILE A 131 9.08 -9.98 -15.15
C ILE A 131 8.14 -10.67 -16.12
N ASP A 132 7.57 -9.94 -17.07
CA ASP A 132 6.73 -10.46 -18.15
C ASP A 132 5.56 -11.34 -17.68
N TRP A 133 4.87 -10.92 -16.62
CA TRP A 133 3.73 -11.64 -16.06
C TRP A 133 2.71 -12.04 -17.14
N GLY A 134 2.36 -13.34 -17.16
CA GLY A 134 1.40 -13.90 -18.12
C GLY A 134 1.94 -14.13 -19.53
N LYS A 135 3.24 -13.87 -19.79
CA LYS A 135 3.87 -14.14 -21.07
C LYS A 135 4.72 -15.43 -21.03
N PRO A 136 5.07 -16.03 -22.18
CA PRO A 136 5.98 -17.19 -22.23
C PRO A 136 7.37 -16.91 -21.65
N THR A 137 7.77 -15.65 -21.58
CA THR A 137 9.03 -15.15 -21.02
C THR A 137 8.97 -14.82 -19.54
N GLN A 138 7.85 -15.15 -18.87
CA GLN A 138 7.66 -14.89 -17.46
C GLN A 138 8.79 -15.50 -16.62
N LYS A 139 9.37 -14.66 -15.76
CA LYS A 139 10.46 -15.07 -14.87
C LYS A 139 10.27 -14.43 -13.48
N SER A 140 10.40 -15.26 -12.44
CA SER A 140 10.41 -14.76 -11.06
C SER A 140 11.70 -14.03 -10.73
N ILE A 141 11.59 -13.02 -9.87
CA ILE A 141 12.70 -12.25 -9.31
C ILE A 141 12.91 -12.75 -7.89
N ALA A 142 14.07 -13.35 -7.61
CA ALA A 142 14.40 -13.81 -6.26
C ALA A 142 14.95 -12.66 -5.41
N GLU A 143 15.85 -11.87 -5.96
CA GLU A 143 16.48 -10.71 -5.32
C GLU A 143 16.56 -9.56 -6.32
N ALA A 144 16.43 -8.33 -5.84
CA ALA A 144 16.57 -7.14 -6.66
C ALA A 144 16.98 -5.92 -5.83
N HIS A 145 17.75 -5.03 -6.46
CA HIS A 145 17.94 -3.67 -5.99
C HIS A 145 16.73 -2.81 -6.38
N PRO A 146 16.29 -1.86 -5.54
CA PRO A 146 15.17 -0.96 -5.87
C PRO A 146 15.29 -0.27 -7.23
N ASP A 147 16.50 0.15 -7.65
CA ASP A 147 16.72 0.84 -8.92
C ASP A 147 16.58 -0.07 -10.15
N GLU A 148 16.65 -1.38 -9.97
CA GLU A 148 16.35 -2.36 -11.01
C GLU A 148 14.84 -2.51 -11.18
N LEU A 149 14.11 -2.58 -10.06
CA LEU A 149 12.65 -2.70 -10.07
C LEU A 149 11.97 -1.46 -10.64
N ASP A 150 12.50 -0.26 -10.40
CA ASP A 150 11.97 0.99 -10.96
C ASP A 150 12.01 1.03 -12.50
N LYS A 151 12.92 0.27 -13.13
CA LYS A 151 13.01 0.16 -14.59
C LYS A 151 11.97 -0.79 -15.19
N LEU A 152 11.32 -1.59 -14.34
CA LEU A 152 10.32 -2.56 -14.75
C LEU A 152 8.92 -1.94 -14.59
N GLY A 153 8.07 -2.16 -15.59
CA GLY A 153 6.68 -1.71 -15.55
C GLY A 153 5.81 -2.72 -14.79
N PHE A 154 5.38 -2.39 -13.57
CA PHE A 154 4.42 -3.20 -12.82
C PHE A 154 3.01 -2.65 -12.91
N ALA A 155 2.00 -3.53 -12.89
CA ALA A 155 0.60 -3.13 -12.96
C ALA A 155 0.21 -2.20 -11.80
N ALA A 156 -0.22 -0.99 -12.12
CA ALA A 156 -0.52 0.08 -11.15
C ALA A 156 -1.63 -0.29 -10.13
N GLY A 157 -2.54 -1.19 -10.49
CA GLY A 157 -3.65 -1.62 -9.63
C GLY A 157 -3.34 -2.83 -8.73
N SER A 158 -2.17 -3.45 -8.84
CA SER A 158 -1.86 -4.69 -8.12
C SER A 158 -0.43 -4.75 -7.60
N MET A 159 0.54 -5.16 -8.42
CA MET A 159 1.94 -5.32 -8.00
C MET A 159 2.68 -3.99 -7.86
N GLY A 160 2.34 -2.97 -8.66
CA GLY A 160 3.02 -1.67 -8.64
C GLY A 160 3.12 -1.04 -7.25
N PRO A 161 2.00 -0.84 -6.51
CA PRO A 161 2.04 -0.29 -5.15
C PRO A 161 2.88 -1.10 -4.17
N LYS A 162 2.88 -2.44 -4.30
CA LYS A 162 3.68 -3.33 -3.44
C LYS A 162 5.17 -3.16 -3.68
N VAL A 163 5.59 -3.14 -4.94
CA VAL A 163 6.99 -2.92 -5.33
C VAL A 163 7.42 -1.52 -4.90
N GLN A 164 6.60 -0.50 -5.14
CA GLN A 164 6.87 0.86 -4.70
C GLN A 164 7.10 0.92 -3.18
N ALA A 165 6.18 0.38 -2.38
CA ALA A 165 6.25 0.37 -0.93
C ALA A 165 7.51 -0.35 -0.42
N ALA A 166 7.82 -1.52 -1.00
CA ALA A 166 9.00 -2.29 -0.65
C ALA A 166 10.32 -1.56 -0.99
N CYS A 167 10.39 -0.94 -2.18
CA CYS A 167 11.54 -0.15 -2.60
C CYS A 167 11.74 1.10 -1.74
N GLU A 168 10.68 1.81 -1.41
CA GLU A 168 10.74 2.99 -0.52
C GLU A 168 11.24 2.60 0.86
N PHE A 169 10.70 1.55 1.46
CA PHE A 169 11.16 1.05 2.75
C PHE A 169 12.66 0.68 2.71
N ALA A 170 13.09 -0.07 1.71
CA ALA A 170 14.49 -0.48 1.58
C ALA A 170 15.43 0.73 1.43
N ARG A 171 15.06 1.73 0.63
CA ARG A 171 15.85 2.96 0.45
C ARG A 171 15.94 3.81 1.72
N ASN A 172 14.81 3.97 2.41
CA ASN A 172 14.72 4.88 3.54
C ASN A 172 15.35 4.31 4.81
N THR A 173 15.36 2.98 4.95
CA THR A 173 15.86 2.32 6.17
C THR A 173 17.17 1.57 5.98
N GLY A 174 17.53 1.18 4.77
CA GLY A 174 18.61 0.21 4.49
C GLY A 174 18.25 -1.23 4.85
N ASN A 175 17.04 -1.47 5.36
CA ASN A 175 16.57 -2.79 5.76
C ASN A 175 15.89 -3.51 4.59
N ILE A 176 15.54 -4.77 4.79
CA ILE A 176 15.04 -5.66 3.76
C ILE A 176 13.53 -5.59 3.67
N ALA A 177 12.98 -5.50 2.47
CA ALA A 177 11.59 -5.80 2.18
C ALA A 177 11.46 -7.09 1.38
N VAL A 178 10.38 -7.85 1.60
CA VAL A 178 10.09 -9.08 0.85
C VAL A 178 8.63 -9.06 0.39
N ILE A 179 8.42 -9.38 -0.89
CA ILE A 179 7.08 -9.59 -1.48
C ILE A 179 6.93 -11.07 -1.80
N GLY A 180 5.87 -11.71 -1.31
CA GLY A 180 5.65 -13.12 -1.59
C GLY A 180 4.32 -13.66 -1.08
N SER A 181 4.09 -14.95 -1.26
CA SER A 181 2.83 -15.59 -0.93
C SER A 181 2.57 -15.68 0.58
N LEU A 182 1.35 -15.31 0.98
CA LEU A 182 0.90 -15.49 2.35
C LEU A 182 1.01 -16.96 2.81
N ALA A 183 0.84 -17.92 1.90
CA ALA A 183 0.98 -19.35 2.21
C ALA A 183 2.42 -19.74 2.61
N ASN A 184 3.40 -18.94 2.22
CA ASN A 184 4.83 -19.19 2.45
C ASN A 184 5.45 -18.23 3.47
N ILE A 185 4.65 -17.58 4.32
CA ILE A 185 5.09 -16.49 5.21
C ILE A 185 6.27 -16.90 6.10
N GLU A 186 6.29 -18.11 6.61
CA GLU A 186 7.39 -18.64 7.42
C GLU A 186 8.69 -18.74 6.61
N ALA A 187 8.61 -19.27 5.39
CA ALA A 187 9.76 -19.38 4.49
C ALA A 187 10.28 -17.98 4.06
N ILE A 188 9.37 -17.00 3.90
CA ILE A 188 9.72 -15.61 3.62
C ILE A 188 10.55 -15.01 4.76
N VAL A 189 10.09 -15.15 6.00
CA VAL A 189 10.80 -14.63 7.18
C VAL A 189 12.18 -15.31 7.36
N GLN A 190 12.29 -16.58 6.95
CA GLN A 190 13.56 -17.32 6.94
C GLN A 190 14.47 -17.00 5.73
N GLY A 191 14.06 -16.11 4.82
CA GLY A 191 14.82 -15.75 3.61
C GLY A 191 14.84 -16.82 2.54
N LYS A 192 13.88 -17.76 2.53
CA LYS A 192 13.84 -18.91 1.62
C LYS A 192 12.78 -18.78 0.51
N SER A 193 11.97 -17.73 0.52
CA SER A 193 10.88 -17.52 -0.45
C SER A 193 10.61 -16.03 -0.63
N GLY A 194 9.93 -15.67 -1.70
CA GLY A 194 9.57 -14.30 -2.05
C GLY A 194 10.62 -13.59 -2.90
N THR A 195 10.30 -12.37 -3.29
CA THR A 195 11.27 -11.42 -3.87
C THR A 195 11.86 -10.57 -2.77
N ARG A 196 13.14 -10.72 -2.52
CA ARG A 196 13.92 -9.94 -1.55
C ARG A 196 14.38 -8.63 -2.20
N ILE A 197 14.10 -7.53 -1.55
CA ILE A 197 14.44 -6.18 -2.02
C ILE A 197 15.34 -5.52 -0.98
N SER A 198 16.55 -5.12 -1.38
CA SER A 198 17.51 -4.47 -0.50
C SER A 198 18.41 -3.50 -1.28
N THR A 199 18.98 -2.51 -0.58
CA THR A 199 20.00 -1.59 -1.10
C THR A 199 21.42 -2.08 -0.88
N ALA A 200 21.61 -3.22 -0.18
CA ALA A 200 22.92 -3.85 -0.02
C ALA A 200 23.36 -4.50 -1.34
N GLU A 201 24.64 -4.32 -1.69
CA GLU A 201 25.31 -5.01 -2.81
C GLU A 201 25.60 -6.47 -2.47
#